data_282e2f37a837c3699bf3005e09452182
#
_entry.id   282e2f37a837c3699bf3005e09452182
#
_cell.length_a   1.000
_cell.length_b   1.000
_cell.length_c   1.000
_cell.angle_alpha   90.00
_cell.angle_beta   90.00
_cell.angle_gamma   90.00
#
_symmetry.space_group_name_H-M   'P 1'
#
loop_
_entity.id
_entity.type
_entity.pdbx_description
1 polymer ?
#
loop_
_entity_poly.entity_id
_entity_poly.type
_entity_poly.pdbx_seq_one_letter_code
_entity_poly.pdbx_strand_id
1 'polypeptide(L)'
;MGCKFAPSTYYEARDRKPSARAVRDEEFKKLILTGYDENYRCYGARKMWLQLRQAGHEVARCTVERLMTDLGLQGARRGPVKRTTIADPSAVRAKDLVGRKFAPLAPNRLWVADFTYVSTLAGWVYVAFVIDAYARRILGWKVSTSMTTDLVLNAINQAIFTRKCEGVKDLAGLIHHNDAGSQYTSVRFTERLLEERIDPSIGVVGDAHDNSLAESINGLYKTELIKPRRPWRNAAQVSADTAAYVDWFNNRRLYEYCGDMPPAKLEAIYYCSQDGNKVA
;
A
#
# COMPACT_ATOMS: atom_id res chain seq x y z
N MET A 1 -11.85 -46.53 28.26
CA MET A 1 -12.23 -45.71 29.45
C MET A 1 -13.44 -44.88 29.10
N GLY A 2 -14.61 -45.20 29.64
CA GLY A 2 -15.83 -44.44 29.36
C GLY A 2 -15.87 -43.14 30.18
N CYS A 3 -16.18 -42.03 29.54
CA CYS A 3 -16.39 -40.75 30.25
C CYS A 3 -17.62 -40.90 31.19
N LYS A 4 -17.39 -40.78 32.50
CA LYS A 4 -18.48 -40.85 33.50
C LYS A 4 -19.10 -39.47 33.72
N PHE A 5 -19.81 -38.97 32.70
CA PHE A 5 -20.70 -37.82 32.88
C PHE A 5 -22.12 -38.27 33.17
N ALA A 6 -22.80 -37.68 34.17
CA ALA A 6 -24.20 -37.92 34.40
C ALA A 6 -25.00 -37.44 33.18
N PRO A 7 -26.04 -38.17 32.73
CA PRO A 7 -26.93 -37.74 31.63
C PRO A 7 -27.51 -36.37 31.83
N SER A 8 -27.84 -35.98 33.09
CA SER A 8 -28.32 -34.65 33.44
C SER A 8 -27.35 -33.54 33.05
N THR A 9 -26.05 -33.72 33.31
CA THR A 9 -25.00 -32.75 32.95
C THR A 9 -24.90 -32.51 31.42
N TYR A 10 -25.14 -33.57 30.64
CA TYR A 10 -25.20 -33.46 29.18
C TYR A 10 -26.40 -32.63 28.73
N TYR A 11 -27.60 -32.89 29.25
CA TYR A 11 -28.83 -32.16 28.88
C TYR A 11 -28.77 -30.70 29.37
N GLU A 12 -28.30 -30.44 30.57
CA GLU A 12 -28.06 -29.09 31.07
C GLU A 12 -27.07 -28.28 30.21
N ALA A 13 -25.99 -28.94 29.79
CA ALA A 13 -24.97 -28.31 28.90
C ALA A 13 -25.56 -27.99 27.52
N ARG A 14 -26.41 -28.90 26.96
CA ARG A 14 -27.03 -28.73 25.66
C ARG A 14 -28.09 -27.60 25.66
N ASP A 15 -28.88 -27.48 26.71
CA ASP A 15 -29.99 -26.54 26.77
C ASP A 15 -29.61 -25.21 27.45
N ARG A 16 -28.34 -25.06 27.85
CA ARG A 16 -27.80 -23.84 28.45
C ARG A 16 -27.77 -22.69 27.46
N LYS A 17 -28.39 -21.57 27.83
CA LYS A 17 -28.30 -20.31 27.07
C LYS A 17 -26.80 -19.88 26.96
N PRO A 18 -26.39 -19.31 25.83
CA PRO A 18 -25.03 -18.80 25.67
C PRO A 18 -24.70 -17.81 26.80
N SER A 19 -23.46 -17.89 27.30
CA SER A 19 -23.00 -16.91 28.30
C SER A 19 -22.88 -15.51 27.66
N ALA A 20 -22.96 -14.46 28.49
CA ALA A 20 -22.77 -13.08 28.03
C ALA A 20 -21.44 -12.91 27.25
N ARG A 21 -20.41 -13.64 27.64
CA ARG A 21 -19.14 -13.69 26.90
C ARG A 21 -19.32 -14.32 25.51
N ALA A 22 -20.03 -15.43 25.42
CA ALA A 22 -20.22 -16.10 24.13
C ALA A 22 -21.08 -15.23 23.18
N VAL A 23 -22.10 -14.56 23.68
CA VAL A 23 -22.89 -13.61 22.86
C VAL A 23 -22.00 -12.48 22.33
N ARG A 24 -21.22 -11.85 23.21
CA ARG A 24 -20.28 -10.79 22.82
C ARG A 24 -19.21 -11.29 21.84
N ASP A 25 -18.68 -12.49 22.02
CA ASP A 25 -17.70 -13.07 21.12
C ASP A 25 -18.28 -13.26 19.69
N GLU A 26 -19.54 -13.68 19.57
CA GLU A 26 -20.22 -13.80 18.27
C GLU A 26 -20.46 -12.44 17.59
N GLU A 27 -20.76 -11.40 18.36
CA GLU A 27 -20.84 -10.02 17.84
C GLU A 27 -19.48 -9.56 17.29
N PHE A 28 -18.41 -9.75 18.06
CA PHE A 28 -17.07 -9.40 17.61
C PHE A 28 -16.60 -10.24 16.42
N LYS A 29 -16.93 -11.52 16.33
CA LYS A 29 -16.64 -12.34 15.14
C LYS A 29 -17.23 -11.74 13.87
N LYS A 30 -18.48 -11.27 13.93
CA LYS A 30 -19.14 -10.60 12.78
C LYS A 30 -18.39 -9.32 12.38
N LEU A 31 -18.04 -8.46 13.35
CA LEU A 31 -17.27 -7.23 13.10
C LEU A 31 -15.89 -7.54 12.52
N ILE A 32 -15.21 -8.56 13.04
CA ILE A 32 -13.90 -9.01 12.53
C ILE A 32 -14.02 -9.50 11.09
N LEU A 33 -15.02 -10.32 10.74
CA LEU A 33 -15.24 -10.81 9.39
C LEU A 33 -15.49 -9.65 8.41
N THR A 34 -16.39 -8.74 8.76
CA THR A 34 -16.67 -7.54 7.95
C THR A 34 -15.40 -6.71 7.73
N GLY A 35 -14.72 -6.35 8.82
CA GLY A 35 -13.49 -5.57 8.73
C GLY A 35 -12.36 -6.29 7.99
N TYR A 36 -12.27 -7.62 8.07
CA TYR A 36 -11.29 -8.40 7.33
C TYR A 36 -11.56 -8.37 5.81
N ASP A 37 -12.82 -8.51 5.39
CA ASP A 37 -13.20 -8.45 3.97
C ASP A 37 -13.04 -7.03 3.40
N GLU A 38 -13.41 -5.98 4.13
CA GLU A 38 -13.24 -4.58 3.74
C GLU A 38 -11.77 -4.17 3.57
N ASN A 39 -10.85 -4.85 4.27
CA ASN A 39 -9.41 -4.58 4.21
C ASN A 39 -8.63 -5.63 3.42
N TYR A 40 -9.17 -6.08 2.30
CA TYR A 40 -8.50 -6.99 1.35
C TYR A 40 -8.01 -8.30 2.00
N ARG A 41 -8.62 -8.70 3.12
CA ARG A 41 -8.20 -9.89 3.89
C ARG A 41 -6.73 -9.88 4.29
N CYS A 42 -6.12 -8.70 4.38
CA CYS A 42 -4.69 -8.55 4.64
C CYS A 42 -4.36 -8.17 6.09
N TYR A 43 -5.35 -7.77 6.89
CA TYR A 43 -5.11 -7.37 8.27
C TYR A 43 -4.89 -8.60 9.18
N GLY A 44 -3.77 -8.57 9.95
CA GLY A 44 -3.57 -9.43 11.10
C GLY A 44 -4.21 -8.85 12.35
N ALA A 45 -4.16 -9.59 13.46
CA ALA A 45 -4.86 -9.25 14.71
C ALA A 45 -4.52 -7.86 15.26
N ARG A 46 -3.28 -7.36 15.13
CA ARG A 46 -2.92 -6.00 15.58
C ARG A 46 -3.70 -4.92 14.82
N LYS A 47 -3.73 -4.97 13.49
CA LYS A 47 -4.45 -3.97 12.67
C LYS A 47 -5.96 -4.10 12.83
N MET A 48 -6.47 -5.31 12.92
CA MET A 48 -7.89 -5.57 13.19
C MET A 48 -8.32 -5.00 14.55
N TRP A 49 -7.52 -5.21 15.59
CA TRP A 49 -7.75 -4.60 16.90
C TRP A 49 -7.73 -3.08 16.85
N LEU A 50 -6.77 -2.46 16.15
CA LEU A 50 -6.71 -1.01 15.99
C LEU A 50 -7.93 -0.46 15.26
N GLN A 51 -8.40 -1.12 14.19
CA GLN A 51 -9.60 -0.75 13.46
C GLN A 51 -10.85 -0.78 14.34
N LEU A 52 -11.04 -1.86 15.11
CA LEU A 52 -12.18 -1.99 16.04
C LEU A 52 -12.15 -0.89 17.10
N ARG A 53 -10.99 -0.56 17.64
CA ARG A 53 -10.84 0.55 18.59
C ARG A 53 -11.15 1.91 17.98
N GLN A 54 -10.69 2.16 16.76
CA GLN A 54 -11.01 3.40 16.04
C GLN A 54 -12.50 3.52 15.71
N ALA A 55 -13.19 2.39 15.55
CA ALA A 55 -14.65 2.33 15.40
C ALA A 55 -15.41 2.44 16.73
N GLY A 56 -14.73 2.65 17.87
CA GLY A 56 -15.35 2.84 19.18
C GLY A 56 -15.62 1.54 19.96
N HIS A 57 -15.13 0.40 19.49
CA HIS A 57 -15.32 -0.88 20.18
C HIS A 57 -14.24 -1.12 21.24
N GLU A 58 -14.63 -1.30 22.48
CA GLU A 58 -13.73 -1.69 23.56
C GLU A 58 -13.49 -3.21 23.58
N VAL A 59 -12.36 -3.63 23.06
CA VAL A 59 -11.94 -5.02 23.00
C VAL A 59 -10.45 -5.15 23.28
N ALA A 60 -10.05 -6.15 24.06
CA ALA A 60 -8.64 -6.45 24.27
C ALA A 60 -8.02 -7.12 23.03
N ARG A 61 -6.75 -6.80 22.74
CA ARG A 61 -6.03 -7.36 21.59
C ARG A 61 -6.00 -8.90 21.64
N CYS A 62 -5.77 -9.50 22.79
CA CYS A 62 -5.77 -10.96 22.96
C CYS A 62 -7.12 -11.60 22.62
N THR A 63 -8.24 -10.89 22.86
CA THR A 63 -9.58 -11.37 22.43
C THR A 63 -9.67 -11.40 20.91
N VAL A 64 -9.21 -10.35 20.22
CA VAL A 64 -9.18 -10.31 18.75
C VAL A 64 -8.28 -11.41 18.19
N GLU A 65 -7.10 -11.62 18.76
CA GLU A 65 -6.18 -12.70 18.36
C GLU A 65 -6.86 -14.08 18.46
N ARG A 66 -7.52 -14.36 19.59
CA ARG A 66 -8.26 -15.60 19.81
C ARG A 66 -9.39 -15.76 18.81
N LEU A 67 -10.23 -14.74 18.63
CA LEU A 67 -11.38 -14.81 17.72
C LEU A 67 -10.97 -14.94 16.25
N MET A 68 -9.88 -14.28 15.84
CA MET A 68 -9.33 -14.49 14.50
C MET A 68 -8.77 -15.90 14.33
N THR A 69 -8.14 -16.47 15.35
CA THR A 69 -7.70 -17.87 15.32
C THR A 69 -8.88 -18.84 15.22
N ASP A 70 -9.94 -18.62 16.00
CA ASP A 70 -11.17 -19.40 15.97
C ASP A 70 -11.83 -19.37 14.57
N LEU A 71 -11.74 -18.22 13.87
CA LEU A 71 -12.25 -18.02 12.51
C LEU A 71 -11.28 -18.49 11.42
N GLY A 72 -10.08 -18.95 11.76
CA GLY A 72 -9.05 -19.35 10.78
C GLY A 72 -8.47 -18.18 9.97
N LEU A 73 -8.56 -16.94 10.48
CA LEU A 73 -8.12 -15.75 9.77
C LEU A 73 -6.65 -15.41 10.06
N GLN A 74 -5.91 -15.06 8.99
CA GLN A 74 -4.50 -14.68 9.09
C GLN A 74 -4.22 -13.43 8.26
N GLY A 75 -3.35 -12.54 8.77
CA GLY A 75 -2.87 -11.39 8.01
C GLY A 75 -1.99 -11.81 6.82
N ALA A 76 -1.98 -11.00 5.78
CA ALA A 76 -1.13 -11.22 4.62
C ALA A 76 0.36 -11.17 4.99
N ARG A 77 1.14 -12.16 4.52
CA ARG A 77 2.60 -12.24 4.75
C ARG A 77 3.35 -12.09 3.44
N ARG A 78 4.40 -11.28 3.44
CA ARG A 78 5.34 -11.21 2.31
C ARG A 78 6.09 -12.53 2.19
N GLY A 79 6.08 -13.12 1.00
CA GLY A 79 6.99 -14.22 0.66
C GLY A 79 8.41 -13.71 0.35
N PRO A 80 9.38 -14.62 0.16
CA PRO A 80 10.74 -14.27 -0.23
C PRO A 80 10.75 -13.47 -1.55
N VAL A 81 11.65 -12.48 -1.64
CA VAL A 81 11.85 -11.65 -2.83
C VAL A 81 12.75 -12.39 -3.80
N LYS A 82 12.31 -12.55 -5.06
CA LYS A 82 13.15 -13.04 -6.15
C LYS A 82 13.71 -11.85 -6.93
N ARG A 83 15.03 -11.77 -7.08
CA ARG A 83 15.71 -10.76 -7.89
C ARG A 83 15.61 -11.14 -9.36
N THR A 84 15.08 -10.25 -10.23
CA THR A 84 14.77 -10.58 -11.64
C THR A 84 15.39 -9.62 -12.66
N THR A 85 16.08 -8.54 -12.25
CA THR A 85 16.58 -7.52 -13.17
C THR A 85 18.10 -7.44 -13.15
N ILE A 86 18.72 -7.42 -14.35
CA ILE A 86 20.15 -7.14 -14.58
C ILE A 86 20.18 -5.79 -15.32
N ALA A 87 20.87 -4.80 -14.77
CA ALA A 87 20.97 -3.47 -15.36
C ALA A 87 22.19 -3.36 -16.29
N ASP A 88 22.08 -2.55 -17.36
CA ASP A 88 23.19 -2.22 -18.26
C ASP A 88 24.11 -1.17 -17.60
N PRO A 89 25.43 -1.44 -17.46
CA PRO A 89 26.37 -0.53 -16.80
C PRO A 89 26.77 0.70 -17.64
N SER A 90 26.50 0.73 -18.94
CA SER A 90 27.10 1.70 -19.89
C SER A 90 26.27 2.97 -20.15
N ALA A 91 25.02 3.08 -19.66
CA ALA A 91 24.17 4.22 -19.95
C ALA A 91 24.51 5.46 -19.08
N VAL A 92 24.58 6.65 -19.71
CA VAL A 92 24.71 7.95 -19.00
C VAL A 92 23.43 8.22 -18.22
N ARG A 93 23.55 8.51 -16.91
CA ARG A 93 22.42 8.63 -15.99
C ARG A 93 22.52 9.86 -15.10
N ALA A 94 21.36 10.34 -14.63
CA ALA A 94 21.31 11.34 -13.57
C ALA A 94 21.97 10.80 -12.29
N LYS A 95 22.52 11.70 -11.46
CA LYS A 95 23.15 11.32 -10.19
C LYS A 95 22.10 10.87 -9.18
N ASP A 96 22.46 9.96 -8.28
CA ASP A 96 21.66 9.69 -7.09
C ASP A 96 21.70 10.91 -6.15
N LEU A 97 20.56 11.57 -5.98
CA LEU A 97 20.37 12.71 -5.09
C LEU A 97 19.79 12.31 -3.73
N VAL A 98 19.39 11.05 -3.57
CA VAL A 98 18.64 10.56 -2.39
C VAL A 98 19.56 9.91 -1.36
N GLY A 99 20.56 9.16 -1.79
CA GLY A 99 21.50 8.48 -0.90
C GLY A 99 20.77 7.62 0.15
N ARG A 100 19.71 6.90 -0.24
CA ARG A 100 18.87 6.05 0.62
C ARG A 100 18.09 6.77 1.73
N LYS A 101 17.97 8.09 1.68
CA LYS A 101 17.22 8.89 2.66
C LYS A 101 15.76 9.04 2.21
N PHE A 102 14.94 8.03 2.43
CA PHE A 102 13.54 8.00 2.02
C PHE A 102 12.54 8.55 3.05
N ALA A 103 12.97 9.41 3.96
CA ALA A 103 12.13 10.04 4.97
C ALA A 103 12.22 11.56 4.88
N PRO A 104 11.65 12.21 3.84
CA PRO A 104 11.64 13.66 3.74
C PRO A 104 10.76 14.26 4.86
N LEU A 105 11.06 15.51 5.25
CA LEU A 105 10.36 16.20 6.33
C LEU A 105 9.03 16.84 5.88
N ALA A 106 8.73 16.83 4.58
CA ALA A 106 7.54 17.46 4.02
C ALA A 106 7.06 16.69 2.76
N PRO A 107 5.76 16.77 2.41
CA PRO A 107 5.25 16.33 1.12
C PRO A 107 5.94 17.07 -0.04
N ASN A 108 5.95 16.45 -1.21
CA ASN A 108 6.51 17.03 -2.45
C ASN A 108 8.01 17.41 -2.35
N ARG A 109 8.79 16.68 -1.53
CA ARG A 109 10.26 16.78 -1.50
C ARG A 109 10.93 15.62 -2.21
N LEU A 110 10.34 14.47 -2.13
CA LEU A 110 10.83 13.26 -2.76
C LEU A 110 9.65 12.41 -3.23
N TRP A 111 9.58 12.17 -4.52
CA TRP A 111 8.75 11.11 -5.09
C TRP A 111 9.62 9.95 -5.52
N VAL A 112 9.17 8.74 -5.25
CA VAL A 112 9.81 7.53 -5.74
C VAL A 112 8.88 6.83 -6.73
N ALA A 113 9.46 6.24 -7.77
CA ALA A 113 8.69 5.52 -8.76
C ALA A 113 9.31 4.16 -9.06
N ASP A 114 8.45 3.20 -9.32
CA ASP A 114 8.81 1.88 -9.80
C ASP A 114 7.61 1.27 -10.52
N PHE A 115 7.87 0.25 -11.32
CA PHE A 115 6.81 -0.53 -11.95
C PHE A 115 6.95 -2.00 -11.62
N THR A 116 5.83 -2.69 -11.69
CA THR A 116 5.77 -4.13 -11.45
C THR A 116 4.95 -4.81 -12.55
N TYR A 117 5.00 -6.14 -12.61
CA TYR A 117 4.26 -6.92 -13.59
C TYR A 117 3.28 -7.87 -12.92
N VAL A 118 2.18 -8.11 -13.60
CA VAL A 118 1.08 -8.99 -13.22
C VAL A 118 0.83 -10.00 -14.34
N SER A 119 0.83 -11.27 -14.03
CA SER A 119 0.44 -12.32 -14.98
C SER A 119 -1.07 -12.38 -15.05
N THR A 120 -1.61 -12.31 -16.29
CA THR A 120 -3.05 -12.46 -16.57
C THR A 120 -3.26 -13.57 -17.60
N LEU A 121 -4.50 -13.99 -17.77
CA LEU A 121 -4.87 -14.96 -18.80
C LEU A 121 -4.65 -14.40 -20.23
N ALA A 122 -4.68 -13.06 -20.38
CA ALA A 122 -4.43 -12.37 -21.66
C ALA A 122 -2.95 -11.95 -21.85
N GLY A 123 -2.02 -12.43 -21.00
CA GLY A 123 -0.60 -12.10 -21.06
C GLY A 123 -0.11 -11.21 -19.90
N TRP A 124 1.09 -10.67 -20.05
CA TRP A 124 1.70 -9.81 -19.03
C TRP A 124 1.12 -8.40 -19.04
N VAL A 125 0.92 -7.86 -17.85
CA VAL A 125 0.45 -6.49 -17.61
C VAL A 125 1.42 -5.82 -16.67
N TYR A 126 1.75 -4.56 -16.95
CA TYR A 126 2.67 -3.73 -16.19
C TYR A 126 1.91 -2.66 -15.42
N VAL A 127 2.33 -2.40 -14.19
CA VAL A 127 1.72 -1.40 -13.32
C VAL A 127 2.83 -0.51 -12.78
N ALA A 128 2.80 0.78 -13.12
CA ALA A 128 3.71 1.79 -12.59
C ALA A 128 3.03 2.56 -11.46
N PHE A 129 3.82 2.93 -10.44
CA PHE A 129 3.40 3.78 -9.34
C PHE A 129 4.35 4.95 -9.16
N VAL A 130 3.79 6.10 -8.75
CA VAL A 130 4.52 7.27 -8.25
C VAL A 130 4.04 7.54 -6.84
N ILE A 131 4.96 7.57 -5.89
CA ILE A 131 4.68 7.59 -4.45
C ILE A 131 5.39 8.79 -3.84
N ASP A 132 4.66 9.63 -3.09
CA ASP A 132 5.27 10.65 -2.24
C ASP A 132 5.91 9.97 -1.01
N ALA A 133 7.21 10.20 -0.84
CA ALA A 133 7.98 9.53 0.21
C ALA A 133 7.65 10.04 1.63
N TYR A 134 7.02 11.21 1.81
CA TYR A 134 6.64 11.72 3.12
C TYR A 134 5.60 10.84 3.81
N ALA A 135 4.44 10.68 3.19
CA ALA A 135 3.34 9.90 3.75
C ALA A 135 3.18 8.52 3.10
N ARG A 136 4.04 8.14 2.16
CA ARG A 136 3.91 6.89 1.37
C ARG A 136 2.64 6.88 0.52
N ARG A 137 2.08 8.04 0.22
CA ARG A 137 0.86 8.19 -0.56
C ARG A 137 1.13 7.93 -2.04
N ILE A 138 0.32 7.09 -2.68
CA ILE A 138 0.38 6.83 -4.12
C ILE A 138 -0.33 7.99 -4.82
N LEU A 139 0.43 8.79 -5.57
CA LEU A 139 -0.08 9.98 -6.26
C LEU A 139 -0.49 9.71 -7.69
N GLY A 140 0.21 8.81 -8.36
CA GLY A 140 -0.04 8.43 -9.73
C GLY A 140 0.22 6.94 -9.95
N TRP A 141 -0.51 6.37 -10.90
CA TRP A 141 -0.36 4.99 -11.30
C TRP A 141 -0.86 4.78 -12.73
N LYS A 142 -0.34 3.75 -13.39
CA LYS A 142 -0.81 3.36 -14.72
C LYS A 142 -0.69 1.87 -14.92
N VAL A 143 -1.71 1.27 -15.53
CA VAL A 143 -1.71 -0.12 -15.99
C VAL A 143 -1.60 -0.14 -17.51
N SER A 144 -0.73 -1.00 -18.06
CA SER A 144 -0.52 -1.15 -19.49
C SER A 144 -0.14 -2.60 -19.84
N THR A 145 -0.45 -3.03 -21.04
CA THR A 145 0.04 -4.28 -21.64
C THR A 145 1.45 -4.15 -22.21
N SER A 146 1.98 -2.92 -22.27
CA SER A 146 3.30 -2.61 -22.82
C SER A 146 4.17 -1.88 -21.79
N MET A 147 5.44 -2.28 -21.70
CA MET A 147 6.45 -1.69 -20.80
C MET A 147 7.22 -0.58 -21.56
N THR A 148 6.51 0.42 -22.07
CA THR A 148 7.08 1.58 -22.78
C THR A 148 7.25 2.78 -21.85
N THR A 149 7.95 3.81 -22.34
CA THR A 149 8.07 5.11 -21.67
C THR A 149 6.68 5.72 -21.34
N ASP A 150 5.66 5.47 -22.18
CA ASP A 150 4.29 5.96 -21.94
C ASP A 150 3.68 5.41 -20.63
N LEU A 151 4.05 4.22 -20.20
CA LEU A 151 3.61 3.67 -18.91
C LEU A 151 4.01 4.60 -17.75
N VAL A 152 5.29 4.96 -17.68
CA VAL A 152 5.84 5.79 -16.59
C VAL A 152 5.46 7.27 -16.75
N LEU A 153 5.37 7.76 -18.01
CA LEU A 153 4.89 9.12 -18.31
C LEU A 153 3.45 9.34 -17.87
N ASN A 154 2.56 8.39 -18.12
CA ASN A 154 1.18 8.51 -17.66
C ASN A 154 1.07 8.50 -16.15
N ALA A 155 1.88 7.69 -15.45
CA ALA A 155 1.89 7.65 -14.01
C ALA A 155 2.39 8.98 -13.41
N ILE A 156 3.49 9.56 -13.92
CA ILE A 156 3.99 10.85 -13.43
C ILE A 156 3.03 12.00 -13.78
N ASN A 157 2.44 12.01 -14.96
CA ASN A 157 1.45 13.02 -15.34
C ASN A 157 0.23 12.98 -14.41
N GLN A 158 -0.25 11.81 -14.03
CA GLN A 158 -1.32 11.67 -13.05
C GLN A 158 -0.89 12.21 -11.67
N ALA A 159 0.32 11.93 -11.21
CA ALA A 159 0.83 12.44 -9.93
C ALA A 159 0.90 13.97 -9.92
N ILE A 160 1.43 14.58 -10.99
CA ILE A 160 1.48 16.04 -11.17
C ILE A 160 0.06 16.62 -11.19
N PHE A 161 -0.85 16.01 -11.96
CA PHE A 161 -2.25 16.43 -12.04
C PHE A 161 -2.93 16.35 -10.68
N THR A 162 -2.74 15.26 -9.93
CA THR A 162 -3.27 15.10 -8.57
C THR A 162 -2.85 16.26 -7.68
N ARG A 163 -1.56 16.61 -7.68
CA ARG A 163 -1.06 17.74 -6.88
C ARG A 163 -1.59 19.09 -7.32
N LYS A 164 -1.72 19.32 -8.62
CA LYS A 164 -2.32 20.55 -9.16
C LYS A 164 -3.80 20.70 -8.74
N CYS A 165 -4.56 19.62 -8.76
CA CYS A 165 -5.95 19.60 -8.27
C CYS A 165 -6.04 19.87 -6.76
N GLU A 166 -5.02 19.50 -5.99
CA GLU A 166 -4.92 19.76 -4.54
C GLU A 166 -4.38 21.17 -4.23
N GLY A 167 -4.15 22.00 -5.25
CA GLY A 167 -3.72 23.38 -5.09
C GLY A 167 -2.20 23.58 -5.01
N VAL A 168 -1.39 22.55 -5.25
CA VAL A 168 0.06 22.68 -5.35
C VAL A 168 0.39 23.41 -6.66
N LYS A 169 0.90 24.64 -6.55
CA LYS A 169 1.18 25.51 -7.71
C LYS A 169 2.53 25.22 -8.35
N ASP A 170 3.49 24.72 -7.58
CA ASP A 170 4.87 24.56 -8.00
C ASP A 170 5.49 23.31 -7.39
N LEU A 171 6.22 22.56 -8.19
CA LEU A 171 6.95 21.37 -7.79
C LEU A 171 8.49 21.57 -7.84
N ALA A 172 8.96 22.80 -7.95
CA ALA A 172 10.39 23.12 -7.96
C ALA A 172 11.09 22.60 -6.67
N GLY A 173 12.21 21.92 -6.86
CA GLY A 173 12.97 21.27 -5.79
C GLY A 173 12.40 19.94 -5.30
N LEU A 174 11.37 19.41 -5.96
CA LEU A 174 10.98 18.01 -5.82
C LEU A 174 12.00 17.13 -6.52
N ILE A 175 12.48 16.11 -5.84
CA ILE A 175 13.31 15.05 -6.42
C ILE A 175 12.41 13.90 -6.83
N HIS A 176 12.50 13.47 -8.10
CA HIS A 176 11.89 12.24 -8.59
C HIS A 176 12.94 11.14 -8.72
N HIS A 177 12.84 10.13 -7.88
CA HIS A 177 13.82 9.04 -7.80
C HIS A 177 13.24 7.72 -8.31
N ASN A 178 14.01 7.01 -9.11
CA ASN A 178 13.63 5.73 -9.71
C ASN A 178 14.86 4.85 -9.97
N ASP A 179 14.61 3.60 -10.31
CA ASP A 179 15.64 2.68 -10.78
C ASP A 179 16.20 3.09 -12.15
N ALA A 180 17.38 2.56 -12.47
CA ALA A 180 18.06 2.78 -13.75
C ALA A 180 17.40 2.06 -14.94
N GLY A 181 16.07 1.93 -14.95
CA GLY A 181 15.31 1.34 -16.05
C GLY A 181 15.28 2.23 -17.29
N SER A 182 15.34 1.62 -18.49
CA SER A 182 15.34 2.36 -19.77
C SER A 182 14.14 3.28 -19.97
N GLN A 183 13.00 2.97 -19.35
CA GLN A 183 11.78 3.78 -19.41
C GLN A 183 11.97 5.12 -18.71
N TYR A 184 12.67 5.14 -17.58
CA TYR A 184 12.93 6.33 -16.77
C TYR A 184 14.12 7.16 -17.27
N THR A 185 15.02 6.57 -18.06
CA THR A 185 16.17 7.26 -18.66
C THR A 185 15.85 7.84 -20.03
N SER A 186 14.63 7.69 -20.53
CA SER A 186 14.23 8.24 -21.83
C SER A 186 14.22 9.76 -21.82
N VAL A 187 14.62 10.38 -22.94
CA VAL A 187 14.62 11.84 -23.11
C VAL A 187 13.24 12.44 -22.82
N ARG A 188 12.18 11.86 -23.36
CA ARG A 188 10.78 12.31 -23.11
C ARG A 188 10.41 12.33 -21.63
N PHE A 189 10.86 11.35 -20.85
CA PHE A 189 10.57 11.31 -19.41
C PHE A 189 11.33 12.40 -18.67
N THR A 190 12.61 12.57 -18.98
CA THR A 190 13.46 13.59 -18.36
C THR A 190 12.96 15.00 -18.71
N GLU A 191 12.64 15.28 -19.98
CA GLU A 191 12.05 16.56 -20.41
C GLU A 191 10.78 16.86 -19.65
N ARG A 192 9.90 15.87 -19.48
CA ARG A 192 8.64 16.06 -18.75
C ARG A 192 8.85 16.45 -17.29
N LEU A 193 9.86 15.89 -16.61
CA LEU A 193 10.23 16.30 -15.25
C LEU A 193 10.74 17.74 -15.23
N LEU A 194 11.62 18.10 -16.16
CA LEU A 194 12.22 19.44 -16.23
C LEU A 194 11.17 20.54 -16.53
N GLU A 195 10.15 20.26 -17.37
CA GLU A 195 9.03 21.16 -17.59
C GLU A 195 8.32 21.57 -16.29
N GLU A 196 8.21 20.67 -15.32
CA GLU A 196 7.61 20.94 -14.01
C GLU A 196 8.66 21.31 -12.94
N ARG A 197 9.93 21.52 -13.34
CA ARG A 197 11.06 21.83 -12.46
C ARG A 197 11.32 20.76 -11.38
N ILE A 198 11.08 19.51 -11.75
CA ILE A 198 11.34 18.34 -10.92
C ILE A 198 12.73 17.81 -11.23
N ASP A 199 13.55 17.60 -10.20
CA ASP A 199 14.91 17.11 -10.34
C ASP A 199 14.93 15.58 -10.52
N PRO A 200 15.43 15.05 -11.65
CA PRO A 200 15.57 13.61 -11.85
C PRO A 200 16.69 13.04 -11.00
N SER A 201 16.45 11.90 -10.36
CA SER A 201 17.43 11.14 -9.58
C SER A 201 17.32 9.66 -9.92
N ILE A 202 18.44 8.99 -10.14
CA ILE A 202 18.49 7.58 -10.52
C ILE A 202 19.38 6.84 -9.55
N GLY A 203 18.88 5.72 -9.02
CA GLY A 203 19.63 4.83 -8.14
C GLY A 203 20.82 4.18 -8.81
N VAL A 204 21.80 3.74 -8.02
CA VAL A 204 23.00 3.08 -8.49
C VAL A 204 22.64 1.71 -9.07
N VAL A 205 23.27 1.38 -10.20
CA VAL A 205 23.04 0.09 -10.89
C VAL A 205 23.41 -1.08 -10.01
N GLY A 206 22.46 -1.98 -9.82
CA GLY A 206 22.72 -3.25 -9.13
C GLY A 206 22.53 -3.19 -7.61
N ASP A 207 22.23 -2.03 -7.02
CA ASP A 207 21.91 -1.95 -5.61
C ASP A 207 20.37 -1.93 -5.38
N ALA A 208 19.86 -3.05 -4.87
CA ALA A 208 18.42 -3.21 -4.60
C ALA A 208 17.91 -2.30 -3.46
N HIS A 209 18.80 -1.64 -2.71
CA HIS A 209 18.42 -0.78 -1.61
C HIS A 209 18.13 0.67 -2.04
N ASP A 210 18.56 1.04 -3.24
CA ASP A 210 18.46 2.42 -3.72
C ASP A 210 17.03 2.82 -4.09
N ASN A 211 16.10 1.86 -4.33
CA ASN A 211 14.68 2.13 -4.53
C ASN A 211 13.78 1.31 -3.56
N SER A 212 14.29 0.99 -2.39
CA SER A 212 13.65 0.09 -1.41
C SER A 212 12.23 0.54 -0.99
N LEU A 213 11.95 1.84 -1.02
CA LEU A 213 10.61 2.36 -0.73
C LEU A 213 9.60 1.94 -1.79
N ALA A 214 9.88 2.22 -3.07
CA ALA A 214 8.97 1.87 -4.16
C ALA A 214 8.81 0.34 -4.27
N GLU A 215 9.90 -0.43 -4.11
CA GLU A 215 9.84 -1.89 -4.02
C GLU A 215 8.95 -2.37 -2.86
N SER A 216 8.97 -1.65 -1.73
CA SER A 216 8.11 -1.96 -0.58
C SER A 216 6.64 -1.79 -0.91
N ILE A 217 6.25 -0.71 -1.56
CA ILE A 217 4.86 -0.47 -1.99
C ILE A 217 4.43 -1.50 -3.04
N ASN A 218 5.28 -1.80 -4.04
CA ASN A 218 5.02 -2.86 -5.00
C ASN A 218 4.84 -4.23 -4.33
N GLY A 219 5.61 -4.51 -3.29
CA GLY A 219 5.48 -5.72 -2.50
C GLY A 219 4.16 -5.81 -1.73
N LEU A 220 3.66 -4.70 -1.17
CA LEU A 220 2.36 -4.61 -0.54
C LEU A 220 1.25 -4.82 -1.57
N TYR A 221 1.28 -4.09 -2.68
CA TYR A 221 0.34 -4.25 -3.78
C TYR A 221 0.23 -5.71 -4.25
N LYS A 222 1.37 -6.37 -4.49
CA LYS A 222 1.40 -7.79 -4.87
C LYS A 222 0.81 -8.70 -3.80
N THR A 223 1.10 -8.44 -2.54
CA THR A 223 0.71 -9.33 -1.43
C THR A 223 -0.74 -9.14 -1.02
N GLU A 224 -1.22 -7.90 -1.05
CA GLU A 224 -2.56 -7.53 -0.57
C GLU A 224 -3.63 -7.63 -1.66
N LEU A 225 -3.29 -7.33 -2.93
CA LEU A 225 -4.23 -7.38 -4.04
C LEU A 225 -3.94 -8.51 -5.03
N ILE A 226 -2.73 -8.53 -5.61
CA ILE A 226 -2.50 -9.33 -6.83
C ILE A 226 -2.50 -10.83 -6.55
N LYS A 227 -1.75 -11.28 -5.54
CA LYS A 227 -1.63 -12.72 -5.22
C LYS A 227 -2.93 -13.35 -4.74
N PRO A 228 -3.71 -12.71 -3.82
CA PRO A 228 -4.94 -13.31 -3.31
C PRO A 228 -6.05 -13.42 -4.33
N ARG A 229 -6.07 -12.57 -5.38
CA ARG A 229 -7.15 -12.50 -6.36
C ARG A 229 -6.87 -13.22 -7.69
N ARG A 230 -5.81 -14.00 -7.76
CA ARG A 230 -5.51 -14.80 -8.96
C ARG A 230 -6.60 -15.85 -9.23
N PRO A 231 -6.84 -16.19 -10.51
CA PRO A 231 -6.22 -15.69 -11.74
C PRO A 231 -6.81 -14.33 -12.20
N TRP A 232 -5.99 -13.48 -12.80
CA TRP A 232 -6.39 -12.20 -13.42
C TRP A 232 -6.78 -12.45 -14.88
N ARG A 233 -7.87 -11.83 -15.35
CA ARG A 233 -8.36 -12.03 -16.73
C ARG A 233 -7.54 -11.24 -17.74
N ASN A 234 -7.42 -9.91 -17.54
CA ASN A 234 -6.81 -8.98 -18.49
C ASN A 234 -6.41 -7.66 -17.81
N ALA A 235 -5.83 -6.74 -18.59
CA ALA A 235 -5.41 -5.41 -18.12
C ALA A 235 -6.56 -4.55 -17.58
N ALA A 236 -7.76 -4.64 -18.14
CA ALA A 236 -8.90 -3.85 -17.70
C ALA A 236 -9.31 -4.23 -16.27
N GLN A 237 -9.36 -5.52 -15.96
CA GLN A 237 -9.61 -5.97 -14.58
C GLN A 237 -8.51 -5.51 -13.63
N VAL A 238 -7.23 -5.67 -14.00
CA VAL A 238 -6.11 -5.21 -13.16
C VAL A 238 -6.23 -3.70 -12.93
N SER A 239 -6.59 -2.91 -13.95
CA SER A 239 -6.74 -1.46 -13.84
C SER A 239 -7.87 -1.06 -12.88
N ALA A 240 -9.05 -1.66 -13.00
CA ALA A 240 -10.19 -1.36 -12.13
C ALA A 240 -9.89 -1.69 -10.66
N ASP A 241 -9.33 -2.88 -10.41
CA ASP A 241 -8.99 -3.30 -9.06
C ASP A 241 -7.78 -2.51 -8.48
N THR A 242 -6.85 -2.04 -9.34
CA THR A 242 -5.77 -1.15 -8.91
C THR A 242 -6.31 0.21 -8.48
N ALA A 243 -7.30 0.77 -9.20
CA ALA A 243 -7.95 2.02 -8.81
C ALA A 243 -8.57 1.92 -7.39
N ALA A 244 -9.33 0.86 -7.16
CA ALA A 244 -9.95 0.60 -5.86
C ALA A 244 -8.89 0.36 -4.75
N TYR A 245 -7.80 -0.34 -5.08
CA TYR A 245 -6.71 -0.56 -4.13
C TYR A 245 -5.98 0.73 -3.78
N VAL A 246 -5.68 1.60 -4.75
CA VAL A 246 -5.00 2.89 -4.49
C VAL A 246 -5.86 3.80 -3.64
N ASP A 247 -7.18 3.86 -3.91
CA ASP A 247 -8.10 4.60 -3.04
C ASP A 247 -8.09 4.06 -1.60
N TRP A 248 -8.24 2.74 -1.44
CA TRP A 248 -8.19 2.11 -0.12
C TRP A 248 -6.83 2.31 0.55
N PHE A 249 -5.72 2.14 -0.17
CA PHE A 249 -4.36 2.30 0.35
C PHE A 249 -4.13 3.71 0.90
N ASN A 250 -4.54 4.72 0.14
CA ASN A 250 -4.34 6.12 0.50
C ASN A 250 -5.27 6.59 1.62
N ASN A 251 -6.55 6.16 1.62
CA ASN A 251 -7.60 6.78 2.42
C ASN A 251 -8.08 5.91 3.60
N ARG A 252 -7.83 4.61 3.59
CA ARG A 252 -8.39 3.67 4.59
C ARG A 252 -7.38 2.74 5.22
N ARG A 253 -6.33 2.37 4.49
CA ARG A 253 -5.34 1.41 4.97
C ARG A 253 -4.57 1.93 6.17
N LEU A 254 -4.60 1.22 7.29
CA LEU A 254 -3.74 1.51 8.44
C LEU A 254 -2.28 1.17 8.09
N TYR A 255 -1.43 2.20 8.07
CA TYR A 255 -0.03 2.06 7.69
C TYR A 255 0.87 2.40 8.86
N GLU A 256 1.70 1.44 9.28
CA GLU A 256 2.54 1.56 10.47
C GLU A 256 3.52 2.75 10.38
N TYR A 257 4.13 2.97 9.21
CA TYR A 257 4.98 4.13 8.96
C TYR A 257 4.27 5.47 9.22
N CYS A 258 2.97 5.52 8.96
CA CYS A 258 2.15 6.71 9.19
C CYS A 258 1.55 6.76 10.62
N GLY A 259 2.09 6.00 11.58
CA GLY A 259 1.52 5.93 12.93
C GLY A 259 0.16 5.24 12.98
N ASP A 260 -0.01 4.16 12.22
CA ASP A 260 -1.25 3.37 12.12
C ASP A 260 -2.46 4.19 11.62
N MET A 261 -2.20 5.16 10.76
CA MET A 261 -3.24 5.91 10.04
C MET A 261 -3.07 5.81 8.52
N PRO A 262 -4.08 6.13 7.72
CA PRO A 262 -3.95 6.18 6.27
C PRO A 262 -2.95 7.25 5.80
N PRO A 263 -2.22 7.00 4.69
CA PRO A 263 -1.29 7.96 4.09
C PRO A 263 -1.84 9.37 3.89
N ALA A 264 -3.03 9.49 3.31
CA ALA A 264 -3.67 10.78 3.07
C ALA A 264 -3.98 11.54 4.37
N LYS A 265 -4.29 10.82 5.46
CA LYS A 265 -4.55 11.44 6.77
C LYS A 265 -3.27 12.04 7.37
N LEU A 266 -2.13 11.34 7.29
CA LEU A 266 -0.84 11.88 7.74
C LEU A 266 -0.49 13.16 6.96
N GLU A 267 -0.70 13.16 5.66
CA GLU A 267 -0.43 14.32 4.82
C GLU A 267 -1.37 15.50 5.14
N ALA A 268 -2.66 15.25 5.37
CA ALA A 268 -3.61 16.27 5.77
C ALA A 268 -3.22 16.92 7.11
N ILE A 269 -2.76 16.15 8.09
CA ILE A 269 -2.25 16.68 9.37
C ILE A 269 -1.07 17.63 9.13
N TYR A 270 -0.15 17.28 8.23
CA TYR A 270 0.96 18.17 7.88
C TYR A 270 0.46 19.51 7.36
N TYR A 271 -0.44 19.52 6.37
CA TYR A 271 -0.93 20.79 5.79
C TYR A 271 -1.72 21.62 6.82
N CYS A 272 -2.58 20.98 7.63
CA CYS A 272 -3.28 21.69 8.72
C CYS A 272 -2.32 22.36 9.72
N SER A 273 -1.19 21.71 10.04
CA SER A 273 -0.20 22.28 10.95
C SER A 273 0.54 23.48 10.34
N GLN A 274 0.73 23.51 9.01
CA GLN A 274 1.35 24.64 8.33
C GLN A 274 0.42 25.85 8.24
N ASP A 275 -0.87 25.62 8.01
CA ASP A 275 -1.86 26.71 7.94
C ASP A 275 -2.10 27.33 9.33
N GLY A 276 -2.10 26.53 10.40
CA GLY A 276 -2.16 27.05 11.78
C GLY A 276 -0.99 27.94 12.17
N ASN A 277 0.21 27.67 11.62
CA ASN A 277 1.40 28.52 11.86
C ASN A 277 1.42 29.83 11.03
N LYS A 278 0.54 29.97 10.03
CA LYS A 278 0.43 31.23 9.25
C LYS A 278 -0.50 32.26 9.89
N VAL A 279 -1.30 31.85 10.89
CA VAL A 279 -2.31 32.69 11.56
C VAL A 279 -1.80 33.20 12.93
N ALA A 280 -0.64 32.78 13.38
CA ALA A 280 0.05 33.26 14.59
C ALA A 280 1.20 34.17 14.22
#